data_fff6a390088f37e09bcd3b5677863065
#
_entry.id   fff6a390088f37e09bcd3b5677863065
#
_cell.length_a   1.000
_cell.length_b   1.000
_cell.length_c   1.000
_cell.angle_alpha   90.00
_cell.angle_beta   90.00
_cell.angle_gamma   90.00
#
_symmetry.space_group_name_H-M   'P 1'
#
loop_
_entity.id
_entity.type
_entity.pdbx_description
1 polymer ?
#
loop_
_entity_poly.entity_id
_entity_poly.type
_entity_poly.pdbx_seq_one_letter_code
_entity_poly.pdbx_strand_id
1 'polypeptide(L)'
;MSKHKVKPNYRRRLLRLPDLDHCKRAVLNSLGSPASRRVYEYAIDQFIAWYCSEPRLAFNRIVVARYRMYLESRGLAANTINQQLAAVRRLAHEAADAGLLSPELAAGISRVKGVKQLGFRAGNWLSAAQSSEVLQRASGEGMRARRDYAMLAMLFGCGFRRSELVGLELGEIQIRQGHWAVVDLIGKGGHIRTVPIPEWVKAALDQWTRAAGVTEGRIFRAVARTGKAWGKGISQNVVWYVVKTCCEKVGLEHIAPHDLRRTCAKLCHDSGGEIEQIQFLLGHASVQTTERYLGCKQNLGSPVNDRFKLRMDVQPRDVKVESAMMKGSTPVETAPCQGIECRHGGREDEQPVEAKRLFQPERTDLVEVRKGHRPHSLRRCSGLGASQSDSENKVNGQRDSGVGGSVGFGTLHDRTP
;
A
#
# COMPACT_ATOMS: atom_id res chain seq x y z
N MET A 1 -26.10 -1.43 56.34
CA MET A 1 -26.05 -2.69 55.60
C MET A 1 -25.29 -2.50 54.29
N SER A 2 -24.01 -2.84 54.28
CA SER A 2 -23.12 -2.70 53.13
C SER A 2 -23.36 -3.86 52.16
N LYS A 3 -23.82 -3.56 50.93
CA LYS A 3 -24.01 -4.54 49.88
C LYS A 3 -22.63 -4.90 49.32
N HIS A 4 -22.05 -6.01 49.72
CA HIS A 4 -20.89 -6.62 49.07
C HIS A 4 -21.27 -6.94 47.63
N LYS A 5 -20.73 -6.17 46.66
CA LYS A 5 -20.76 -6.54 45.25
C LYS A 5 -19.87 -7.78 45.06
N VAL A 6 -20.50 -8.94 44.88
CA VAL A 6 -19.82 -10.19 44.50
C VAL A 6 -19.16 -9.94 43.15
N LYS A 7 -17.84 -9.89 43.11
CA LYS A 7 -17.10 -9.85 41.85
C LYS A 7 -17.34 -11.18 41.13
N PRO A 8 -17.75 -11.13 39.82
CA PRO A 8 -17.94 -12.36 39.06
C PRO A 8 -16.62 -13.13 39.05
N ASN A 9 -16.69 -14.38 39.48
CA ASN A 9 -15.55 -15.29 39.53
C ASN A 9 -15.25 -15.79 38.13
N TYR A 10 -14.48 -15.03 37.33
CA TYR A 10 -13.98 -15.46 36.06
C TYR A 10 -13.00 -16.60 36.30
N ARG A 11 -13.49 -17.84 36.26
CA ARG A 11 -12.62 -19.03 36.19
C ARG A 11 -11.68 -18.82 35.01
N ARG A 12 -10.37 -18.90 35.19
CA ARG A 12 -9.33 -18.86 34.17
C ARG A 12 -9.61 -19.97 33.13
N ARG A 13 -10.45 -19.69 32.15
CA ARG A 13 -10.69 -20.59 31.04
C ARG A 13 -9.56 -20.44 30.03
N LEU A 14 -8.88 -21.55 29.75
CA LEU A 14 -8.07 -21.69 28.55
C LEU A 14 -9.00 -21.64 27.36
N LEU A 15 -8.82 -20.66 26.48
CA LEU A 15 -9.57 -20.58 25.22
C LEU A 15 -9.19 -21.78 24.35
N ARG A 16 -10.21 -22.49 23.86
CA ARG A 16 -10.04 -23.63 22.96
C ARG A 16 -10.17 -23.15 21.52
N LEU A 17 -9.77 -24.00 20.57
CA LEU A 17 -9.82 -23.68 19.14
C LEU A 17 -11.24 -23.23 18.68
N PRO A 18 -12.36 -23.89 19.07
CA PRO A 18 -13.69 -23.43 18.68
C PRO A 18 -14.04 -22.03 19.19
N ASP A 19 -13.59 -21.66 20.40
CA ASP A 19 -13.82 -20.34 20.99
C ASP A 19 -13.07 -19.25 20.18
N LEU A 20 -11.82 -19.53 19.82
CA LEU A 20 -10.99 -18.64 19.02
C LEU A 20 -11.51 -18.48 17.60
N ASP A 21 -12.04 -19.56 16.98
CA ASP A 21 -12.64 -19.52 15.65
C ASP A 21 -13.95 -18.71 15.63
N HIS A 22 -14.73 -18.78 16.71
CA HIS A 22 -15.91 -17.92 16.86
C HIS A 22 -15.51 -16.45 16.93
N CYS A 23 -14.56 -16.09 17.77
CA CYS A 23 -14.06 -14.72 17.88
C CYS A 23 -13.40 -14.24 16.57
N LYS A 24 -12.66 -15.11 15.85
CA LYS A 24 -12.12 -14.79 14.52
C LYS A 24 -13.23 -14.39 13.56
N ARG A 25 -14.31 -15.15 13.48
CA ARG A 25 -15.46 -14.83 12.61
C ARG A 25 -16.08 -13.49 12.98
N ALA A 26 -16.24 -13.19 14.26
CA ALA A 26 -16.75 -11.90 14.74
C ALA A 26 -15.82 -10.74 14.28
N VAL A 27 -14.50 -10.86 14.46
CA VAL A 27 -13.53 -9.89 13.92
C VAL A 27 -13.71 -9.70 12.42
N LEU A 28 -13.76 -10.77 11.64
CA LEU A 28 -13.83 -10.66 10.18
C LEU A 28 -15.15 -10.03 9.71
N ASN A 29 -16.26 -10.30 10.38
CA ASN A 29 -17.57 -9.72 10.08
C ASN A 29 -17.63 -8.22 10.37
N SER A 30 -16.88 -7.75 11.39
CA SER A 30 -16.80 -6.32 11.73
C SER A 30 -15.95 -5.48 10.74
N LEU A 31 -15.24 -6.14 9.81
CA LEU A 31 -14.38 -5.46 8.83
C LEU A 31 -15.11 -5.22 7.51
N GLY A 32 -15.25 -3.95 7.11
CA GLY A 32 -15.95 -3.57 5.86
C GLY A 32 -15.16 -3.89 4.58
N SER A 33 -13.82 -3.99 4.64
CA SER A 33 -12.99 -4.18 3.45
C SER A 33 -12.59 -5.64 3.24
N PRO A 34 -12.82 -6.25 2.06
CA PRO A 34 -12.36 -7.60 1.74
C PRO A 34 -10.83 -7.77 1.86
N ALA A 35 -10.07 -6.71 1.55
CA ALA A 35 -8.61 -6.72 1.71
C ALA A 35 -8.21 -6.77 3.19
N SER A 36 -8.88 -6.00 4.04
CA SER A 36 -8.64 -6.04 5.49
C SER A 36 -9.03 -7.38 6.08
N ARG A 37 -10.15 -7.98 5.64
CA ARG A 37 -10.57 -9.32 6.08
C ARG A 37 -9.47 -10.35 5.83
N ARG A 38 -8.95 -10.45 4.61
CA ARG A 38 -7.86 -11.40 4.26
C ARG A 38 -6.61 -11.22 5.10
N VAL A 39 -6.24 -9.97 5.36
CA VAL A 39 -5.05 -9.65 6.14
C VAL A 39 -5.23 -10.00 7.61
N TYR A 40 -6.39 -9.69 8.20
CA TYR A 40 -6.72 -10.02 9.57
C TYR A 40 -6.91 -11.53 9.75
N GLU A 41 -7.56 -12.19 8.80
CA GLU A 41 -7.71 -13.64 8.77
C GLU A 41 -6.36 -14.34 8.84
N TYR A 42 -5.45 -14.00 7.93
CA TYR A 42 -4.09 -14.54 7.94
C TYR A 42 -3.37 -14.29 9.28
N ALA A 43 -3.45 -13.06 9.80
CA ALA A 43 -2.76 -12.69 11.04
C ALA A 43 -3.32 -13.45 12.26
N ILE A 44 -4.65 -13.64 12.34
CA ILE A 44 -5.31 -14.38 13.41
C ILE A 44 -4.97 -15.86 13.29
N ASP A 45 -4.97 -16.44 12.08
CA ASP A 45 -4.61 -17.84 11.88
C ASP A 45 -3.16 -18.14 12.29
N GLN A 46 -2.23 -17.22 11.95
CA GLN A 46 -0.85 -17.35 12.41
C GLN A 46 -0.74 -17.29 13.93
N PHE A 47 -1.51 -16.41 14.57
CA PHE A 47 -1.55 -16.35 16.03
C PHE A 47 -2.16 -17.60 16.66
N ILE A 48 -3.29 -18.06 16.14
CA ILE A 48 -3.98 -19.28 16.65
C ILE A 48 -3.06 -20.50 16.50
N ALA A 49 -2.43 -20.68 15.35
CA ALA A 49 -1.50 -21.79 15.10
C ALA A 49 -0.34 -21.75 16.10
N TRP A 50 0.27 -20.59 16.33
CA TRP A 50 1.34 -20.43 17.31
C TRP A 50 0.82 -20.64 18.74
N TYR A 51 -0.31 -20.05 19.11
CA TYR A 51 -0.89 -20.15 20.46
C TYR A 51 -1.25 -21.58 20.84
N CYS A 52 -1.74 -22.36 19.89
CA CYS A 52 -2.10 -23.76 20.10
C CYS A 52 -0.90 -24.72 20.08
N SER A 53 0.25 -24.31 19.48
CA SER A 53 1.48 -25.14 19.47
C SER A 53 2.30 -25.02 20.75
N GLU A 54 2.13 -23.94 21.50
CA GLU A 54 2.80 -23.71 22.79
C GLU A 54 2.05 -24.40 23.94
N PRO A 55 2.73 -24.72 25.06
CA PRO A 55 2.05 -25.16 26.29
C PRO A 55 0.96 -24.15 26.65
N ARG A 56 -0.24 -24.66 26.92
CA ARG A 56 -1.45 -23.87 27.08
C ARG A 56 -1.33 -22.83 28.18
N LEU A 57 -1.06 -21.61 27.84
CA LEU A 57 -1.07 -20.44 28.69
C LEU A 57 -2.38 -19.69 28.54
N ALA A 58 -2.86 -19.07 29.63
CA ALA A 58 -4.04 -18.21 29.52
C ALA A 58 -3.78 -17.06 28.54
N PHE A 59 -4.76 -16.76 27.67
CA PHE A 59 -4.68 -15.66 26.71
C PHE A 59 -4.65 -14.33 27.46
N ASN A 60 -3.46 -13.78 27.63
CA ASN A 60 -3.20 -12.57 28.40
C ASN A 60 -2.06 -11.73 27.78
N ARG A 61 -1.73 -10.62 28.45
CA ARG A 61 -0.66 -9.71 28.01
C ARG A 61 0.69 -10.40 27.84
N ILE A 62 1.05 -11.34 28.73
CA ILE A 62 2.36 -12.02 28.70
C ILE A 62 2.46 -12.88 27.46
N VAL A 63 1.40 -13.62 27.13
CA VAL A 63 1.35 -14.47 25.93
C VAL A 63 1.48 -13.64 24.66
N VAL A 64 0.77 -12.51 24.57
CA VAL A 64 0.86 -11.63 23.39
C VAL A 64 2.24 -10.94 23.30
N ALA A 65 2.87 -10.63 24.44
CA ALA A 65 4.24 -10.14 24.44
C ALA A 65 5.23 -11.21 23.94
N ARG A 66 5.06 -12.49 24.33
CA ARG A 66 5.85 -13.62 23.80
C ARG A 66 5.63 -13.80 22.29
N TYR A 67 4.38 -13.71 21.84
CA TYR A 67 4.07 -13.75 20.41
C TYR A 67 4.78 -12.63 19.63
N ARG A 68 4.82 -11.41 20.18
CA ARG A 68 5.60 -10.31 19.59
C ARG A 68 7.07 -10.69 19.44
N MET A 69 7.69 -11.21 20.50
CA MET A 69 9.10 -11.65 20.46
C MET A 69 9.32 -12.77 19.42
N TYR A 70 8.39 -13.72 19.34
CA TYR A 70 8.40 -14.75 18.31
C TYR A 70 8.37 -14.15 16.89
N LEU A 71 7.53 -13.14 16.65
CA LEU A 71 7.49 -12.46 15.34
C LEU A 71 8.78 -11.69 15.06
N GLU A 72 9.40 -11.09 16.07
CA GLU A 72 10.69 -10.41 15.97
C GLU A 72 11.81 -11.40 15.65
N SER A 73 11.86 -12.56 16.31
CA SER A 73 12.86 -13.60 16.03
C SER A 73 12.76 -14.19 14.62
N ARG A 74 11.60 -14.07 13.96
CA ARG A 74 11.41 -14.41 12.54
C ARG A 74 11.92 -13.35 11.57
N GLY A 75 12.49 -12.26 12.04
CA GLY A 75 13.00 -11.18 11.20
C GLY A 75 11.92 -10.40 10.43
N LEU A 76 10.66 -10.44 10.88
CA LEU A 76 9.58 -9.74 10.19
C LEU A 76 9.72 -8.21 10.33
N ALA A 77 9.31 -7.49 9.30
CA ALA A 77 9.30 -6.03 9.33
C ALA A 77 8.38 -5.49 10.44
N ALA A 78 8.77 -4.38 11.10
CA ALA A 78 8.02 -3.76 12.18
C ALA A 78 6.53 -3.51 11.84
N ASN A 79 6.23 -3.07 10.62
CA ASN A 79 4.85 -2.86 10.17
C ASN A 79 4.06 -4.17 10.11
N THR A 80 4.67 -5.28 9.67
CA THR A 80 4.04 -6.60 9.63
C THR A 80 3.74 -7.08 11.03
N ILE A 81 4.70 -6.95 11.96
CA ILE A 81 4.51 -7.31 13.37
C ILE A 81 3.38 -6.49 13.99
N ASN A 82 3.40 -5.17 13.79
CA ASN A 82 2.36 -4.28 14.34
C ASN A 82 0.98 -4.57 13.78
N GLN A 83 0.88 -4.96 12.52
CA GLN A 83 -0.36 -5.36 11.87
C GLN A 83 -0.90 -6.68 12.46
N GLN A 84 -0.04 -7.68 12.68
CA GLN A 84 -0.43 -8.92 13.34
C GLN A 84 -0.87 -8.67 14.78
N LEU A 85 -0.15 -7.84 15.54
CA LEU A 85 -0.55 -7.44 16.88
C LEU A 85 -1.89 -6.70 16.91
N ALA A 86 -2.18 -5.87 15.91
CA ALA A 86 -3.49 -5.21 15.80
C ALA A 86 -4.62 -6.21 15.64
N ALA A 87 -4.43 -7.25 14.82
CA ALA A 87 -5.41 -8.33 14.64
C ALA A 87 -5.62 -9.14 15.94
N VAL A 88 -4.53 -9.46 16.66
CA VAL A 88 -4.60 -10.17 17.95
C VAL A 88 -5.30 -9.34 19.02
N ARG A 89 -5.06 -8.02 19.07
CA ARG A 89 -5.77 -7.13 20.01
C ARG A 89 -7.26 -7.10 19.72
N ARG A 90 -7.65 -7.05 18.44
CA ARG A 90 -9.06 -7.11 18.05
C ARG A 90 -9.70 -8.43 18.44
N LEU A 91 -8.98 -9.54 18.21
CA LEU A 91 -9.42 -10.87 18.65
C LEU A 91 -9.66 -10.92 20.17
N ALA A 92 -8.79 -10.28 20.97
CA ALA A 92 -8.95 -10.20 22.42
C ALA A 92 -10.19 -9.40 22.85
N HIS A 93 -10.51 -8.31 22.15
CA HIS A 93 -11.72 -7.54 22.41
C HIS A 93 -12.98 -8.35 22.07
N GLU A 94 -13.04 -8.97 20.91
CA GLU A 94 -14.17 -9.83 20.53
C GLU A 94 -14.33 -11.03 21.51
N ALA A 95 -13.23 -11.57 22.03
CA ALA A 95 -13.30 -12.60 23.06
C ALA A 95 -13.85 -12.06 24.40
N ALA A 96 -13.57 -10.79 24.72
CA ALA A 96 -14.14 -10.16 25.92
C ALA A 96 -15.63 -9.86 25.73
N ASP A 97 -16.04 -9.38 24.57
CA ASP A 97 -17.43 -9.09 24.23
C ASP A 97 -18.28 -10.39 24.21
N ALA A 98 -17.66 -11.50 23.78
CA ALA A 98 -18.26 -12.85 23.85
C ALA A 98 -18.25 -13.47 25.26
N GLY A 99 -17.74 -12.78 26.29
CA GLY A 99 -17.66 -13.30 27.67
C GLY A 99 -16.61 -14.40 27.88
N LEU A 100 -15.75 -14.66 26.90
CA LEU A 100 -14.70 -15.68 26.95
C LEU A 100 -13.41 -15.18 27.62
N LEU A 101 -13.22 -13.86 27.66
CA LEU A 101 -12.10 -13.18 28.27
C LEU A 101 -12.62 -12.05 29.17
N SER A 102 -11.92 -11.75 30.28
CA SER A 102 -12.32 -10.57 31.04
C SER A 102 -11.91 -9.27 30.34
N PRO A 103 -12.67 -8.18 30.45
CA PRO A 103 -12.33 -6.87 29.86
C PRO A 103 -10.94 -6.36 30.30
N GLU A 104 -10.54 -6.63 31.54
CA GLU A 104 -9.24 -6.24 32.08
C GLU A 104 -8.07 -6.98 31.37
N LEU A 105 -8.27 -8.26 31.03
CA LEU A 105 -7.29 -9.03 30.27
C LEU A 105 -7.19 -8.52 28.84
N ALA A 106 -8.31 -8.22 28.17
CA ALA A 106 -8.33 -7.62 26.83
C ALA A 106 -7.64 -6.25 26.83
N ALA A 107 -7.95 -5.40 27.82
CA ALA A 107 -7.26 -4.13 28.03
C ALA A 107 -5.76 -4.32 28.29
N GLY A 108 -5.37 -5.34 29.05
CA GLY A 108 -3.98 -5.72 29.27
C GLY A 108 -3.26 -6.09 27.97
N ILE A 109 -3.89 -6.88 27.11
CA ILE A 109 -3.39 -7.25 25.79
C ILE A 109 -3.21 -6.02 24.90
N SER A 110 -4.15 -5.09 24.93
CA SER A 110 -4.08 -3.84 24.15
C SER A 110 -2.89 -2.97 24.52
N ARG A 111 -2.41 -3.03 25.76
CA ARG A 111 -1.21 -2.32 26.24
C ARG A 111 0.12 -2.96 25.80
N VAL A 112 0.13 -4.10 25.12
CA VAL A 112 1.37 -4.63 24.54
C VAL A 112 1.88 -3.64 23.50
N LYS A 113 3.05 -3.06 23.71
CA LYS A 113 3.64 -2.10 22.76
C LYS A 113 4.04 -2.81 21.47
N GLY A 114 3.78 -2.16 20.34
CA GLY A 114 4.30 -2.59 19.05
C GLY A 114 5.82 -2.40 18.95
N VAL A 115 6.37 -2.85 17.81
CA VAL A 115 7.79 -2.63 17.48
C VAL A 115 7.94 -1.23 16.90
N LYS A 116 8.91 -0.47 17.42
CA LYS A 116 9.22 0.86 16.90
C LYS A 116 9.86 0.71 15.52
N GLN A 117 9.39 1.49 14.58
CA GLN A 117 10.06 1.65 13.30
C GLN A 117 11.12 2.73 13.48
N LEU A 118 12.39 2.33 13.47
CA LEU A 118 13.51 3.25 13.51
C LEU A 118 13.78 3.73 12.09
N GLY A 119 13.81 5.05 11.90
CA GLY A 119 14.09 5.70 10.63
C GLY A 119 12.87 5.81 9.71
N PHE A 120 13.01 6.68 8.75
CA PHE A 120 12.05 6.94 7.68
C PHE A 120 12.62 6.38 6.37
N ARG A 121 11.94 5.40 5.79
CA ARG A 121 12.24 5.02 4.40
C ARG A 121 11.61 6.10 3.52
N ALA A 122 12.46 6.91 2.90
CA ALA A 122 12.02 7.94 1.96
C ALA A 122 11.16 7.34 0.82
N GLY A 123 11.27 6.04 0.57
CA GLY A 123 10.65 5.33 -0.54
C GLY A 123 11.47 5.48 -1.82
N ASN A 124 11.17 4.64 -2.78
CA ASN A 124 11.75 4.73 -4.10
C ASN A 124 10.87 5.67 -4.94
N TRP A 125 11.46 6.60 -5.64
CA TRP A 125 10.85 7.36 -6.72
C TRP A 125 11.87 7.50 -7.85
N LEU A 126 11.36 7.68 -9.05
CA LEU A 126 12.16 7.83 -10.24
C LEU A 126 12.33 9.32 -10.56
N SER A 127 13.49 9.69 -11.12
CA SER A 127 13.65 11.00 -11.73
C SER A 127 12.81 11.11 -13.01
N ALA A 128 12.66 12.33 -13.54
CA ALA A 128 11.98 12.55 -14.81
C ALA A 128 12.65 11.76 -15.95
N ALA A 129 13.99 11.75 -16.00
CA ALA A 129 14.77 11.00 -16.99
C ALA A 129 14.51 9.49 -16.89
N GLN A 130 14.59 8.91 -15.69
CA GLN A 130 14.31 7.50 -15.47
C GLN A 130 12.86 7.13 -15.83
N SER A 131 11.90 8.00 -15.50
CA SER A 131 10.49 7.79 -15.85
C SER A 131 10.27 7.79 -17.35
N SER A 132 10.91 8.70 -18.08
CA SER A 132 10.89 8.77 -19.55
C SER A 132 11.52 7.53 -20.18
N GLU A 133 12.65 7.05 -19.63
CA GLU A 133 13.31 5.84 -20.12
C GLU A 133 12.44 4.59 -19.92
N VAL A 134 11.77 4.43 -18.78
CA VAL A 134 10.82 3.33 -18.53
C VAL A 134 9.66 3.38 -19.54
N LEU A 135 9.10 4.56 -19.81
CA LEU A 135 8.03 4.74 -20.80
C LEU A 135 8.52 4.42 -22.21
N GLN A 136 9.67 4.92 -22.60
CA GLN A 136 10.27 4.66 -23.91
C GLN A 136 10.52 3.16 -24.12
N ARG A 137 11.01 2.46 -23.09
CA ARG A 137 11.26 1.01 -23.14
C ARG A 137 9.99 0.18 -23.21
N ALA A 138 8.88 0.69 -22.70
CA ALA A 138 7.56 0.07 -22.78
C ALA A 138 6.86 0.33 -24.11
N SER A 139 7.30 1.36 -24.87
CA SER A 139 6.71 1.70 -26.17
C SER A 139 7.01 0.61 -27.21
N GLY A 140 6.09 0.43 -28.17
CA GLY A 140 6.21 -0.53 -29.25
C GLY A 140 4.90 -0.72 -30.00
N GLU A 141 4.96 -1.34 -31.17
CA GLU A 141 3.80 -1.50 -32.05
C GLU A 141 2.83 -2.61 -31.65
N GLY A 142 3.31 -3.59 -30.90
CA GLY A 142 2.51 -4.75 -30.50
C GLY A 142 1.38 -4.39 -29.54
N MET A 143 0.26 -5.09 -29.63
CA MET A 143 -0.91 -4.90 -28.77
C MET A 143 -0.55 -4.88 -27.25
N ARG A 144 0.36 -5.77 -26.84
CA ARG A 144 0.80 -5.84 -25.45
C ARG A 144 1.64 -4.62 -25.07
N ALA A 145 2.52 -4.14 -25.94
CA ALA A 145 3.31 -2.94 -25.71
C ALA A 145 2.42 -1.68 -25.58
N ARG A 146 1.43 -1.52 -26.46
CA ARG A 146 0.46 -0.40 -26.37
C ARG A 146 -0.31 -0.42 -25.03
N ARG A 147 -0.75 -1.60 -24.59
CA ARG A 147 -1.42 -1.74 -23.29
C ARG A 147 -0.48 -1.35 -22.14
N ASP A 148 0.72 -1.91 -22.14
CA ASP A 148 1.68 -1.74 -21.05
C ASP A 148 2.15 -0.28 -20.97
N TYR A 149 2.37 0.37 -22.13
CA TYR A 149 2.68 1.79 -22.21
C TYR A 149 1.52 2.65 -21.65
N ALA A 150 0.27 2.40 -22.04
CA ALA A 150 -0.89 3.13 -21.53
C ALA A 150 -1.07 2.94 -20.02
N MET A 151 -0.82 1.73 -19.48
CA MET A 151 -0.85 1.48 -18.04
C MET A 151 0.23 2.28 -17.30
N LEU A 152 1.45 2.32 -17.81
CA LEU A 152 2.55 3.09 -17.23
C LEU A 152 2.29 4.59 -17.33
N ALA A 153 1.78 5.08 -18.46
CA ALA A 153 1.39 6.47 -18.65
C ALA A 153 0.35 6.91 -17.61
N MET A 154 -0.68 6.09 -17.36
CA MET A 154 -1.70 6.37 -16.35
C MET A 154 -1.12 6.34 -14.91
N LEU A 155 -0.17 5.45 -14.63
CA LEU A 155 0.48 5.40 -13.32
C LEU A 155 1.39 6.61 -13.07
N PHE A 156 2.20 7.01 -14.06
CA PHE A 156 3.09 8.16 -13.96
C PHE A 156 2.36 9.49 -14.01
N GLY A 157 1.40 9.65 -14.93
CA GLY A 157 0.74 10.94 -15.17
C GLY A 157 -0.43 11.22 -14.22
N CYS A 158 -1.14 10.18 -13.76
CA CYS A 158 -2.33 10.34 -12.92
C CYS A 158 -2.16 9.77 -11.49
N GLY A 159 -1.07 9.07 -11.22
CA GLY A 159 -0.76 8.54 -9.89
C GLY A 159 -1.78 7.55 -9.34
N PHE A 160 -2.43 6.74 -10.17
CA PHE A 160 -3.42 5.76 -9.74
C PHE A 160 -2.84 4.69 -8.81
N ARG A 161 -3.67 4.21 -7.88
CA ARG A 161 -3.38 2.95 -7.19
C ARG A 161 -3.60 1.79 -8.15
N ARG A 162 -2.85 0.71 -7.99
CA ARG A 162 -2.97 -0.49 -8.80
C ARG A 162 -4.42 -1.02 -8.89
N SER A 163 -5.15 -0.99 -7.78
CA SER A 163 -6.55 -1.40 -7.74
C SER A 163 -7.48 -0.45 -8.49
N GLU A 164 -7.21 0.84 -8.44
CA GLU A 164 -7.96 1.87 -9.18
C GLU A 164 -7.74 1.67 -10.69
N LEU A 165 -6.49 1.56 -11.12
CA LEU A 165 -6.15 1.39 -12.54
C LEU A 165 -6.86 0.19 -13.19
N VAL A 166 -6.92 -0.96 -12.54
CA VAL A 166 -7.58 -2.14 -13.11
C VAL A 166 -9.11 -2.06 -13.07
N GLY A 167 -9.63 -1.18 -12.23
CA GLY A 167 -11.06 -0.93 -12.09
C GLY A 167 -11.62 0.11 -13.05
N LEU A 168 -10.76 0.95 -13.67
CA LEU A 168 -11.18 2.05 -14.54
C LEU A 168 -12.06 1.58 -15.69
N GLU A 169 -13.17 2.29 -15.87
CA GLU A 169 -14.10 2.07 -16.96
C GLU A 169 -14.06 3.22 -17.98
N LEU A 170 -14.33 2.92 -19.24
CA LEU A 170 -14.23 3.91 -20.32
C LEU A 170 -15.23 5.07 -20.11
N GLY A 171 -16.40 4.81 -19.58
CA GLY A 171 -17.42 5.82 -19.28
C GLY A 171 -17.02 6.83 -18.20
N GLU A 172 -16.03 6.51 -17.36
CA GLU A 172 -15.50 7.40 -16.34
C GLU A 172 -14.55 8.47 -16.93
N ILE A 173 -14.10 8.30 -18.20
CA ILE A 173 -13.23 9.25 -18.90
C ILE A 173 -14.09 10.32 -19.55
N GLN A 174 -14.08 11.52 -18.99
CA GLN A 174 -14.93 12.64 -19.42
C GLN A 174 -14.13 13.95 -19.50
N ILE A 175 -14.65 14.92 -20.24
CA ILE A 175 -14.13 16.28 -20.23
C ILE A 175 -14.76 17.05 -19.05
N ARG A 176 -13.93 17.68 -18.25
CA ARG A 176 -14.33 18.59 -17.16
C ARG A 176 -13.49 19.86 -17.23
N GLN A 177 -14.15 21.01 -17.28
CA GLN A 177 -13.48 22.33 -17.37
C GLN A 177 -12.44 22.38 -18.50
N GLY A 178 -12.74 21.79 -19.66
CA GLY A 178 -11.84 21.76 -20.81
C GLY A 178 -10.72 20.72 -20.74
N HIS A 179 -10.60 19.96 -19.67
CA HIS A 179 -9.59 18.92 -19.48
C HIS A 179 -10.19 17.50 -19.42
N TRP A 180 -9.47 16.53 -19.97
CA TRP A 180 -9.80 15.13 -19.78
C TRP A 180 -9.59 14.75 -18.32
N ALA A 181 -10.54 14.01 -17.76
CA ALA A 181 -10.46 13.53 -16.38
C ALA A 181 -11.13 12.17 -16.21
N VAL A 182 -10.67 11.40 -15.22
CA VAL A 182 -11.42 10.29 -14.62
C VAL A 182 -12.32 10.89 -13.57
N VAL A 183 -13.61 10.81 -13.76
CA VAL A 183 -14.61 11.34 -12.82
C VAL A 183 -15.07 10.27 -11.85
N ASP A 184 -15.47 10.70 -10.66
CA ASP A 184 -16.07 9.89 -9.61
C ASP A 184 -15.27 8.63 -9.22
N LEU A 185 -13.94 8.71 -9.34
CA LEU A 185 -13.07 7.60 -8.98
C LEU A 185 -13.17 7.28 -7.50
N ILE A 186 -13.66 6.08 -7.19
CA ILE A 186 -13.78 5.58 -5.83
C ILE A 186 -12.44 5.04 -5.35
N GLY A 187 -11.82 5.74 -4.41
CA GLY A 187 -10.55 5.37 -3.80
C GLY A 187 -10.69 4.47 -2.58
N LYS A 188 -9.56 4.23 -1.91
CA LYS A 188 -9.53 3.48 -0.65
C LYS A 188 -10.38 4.19 0.41
N GLY A 189 -11.26 3.43 1.07
CA GLY A 189 -12.15 3.97 2.11
C GLY A 189 -13.41 4.66 1.59
N GLY A 190 -13.72 4.50 0.28
CA GLY A 190 -14.94 5.08 -0.33
C GLY A 190 -14.79 6.57 -0.68
N HIS A 191 -13.59 7.15 -0.58
CA HIS A 191 -13.36 8.53 -0.97
C HIS A 191 -13.47 8.69 -2.49
N ILE A 192 -14.35 9.57 -2.93
CA ILE A 192 -14.57 9.89 -4.34
C ILE A 192 -13.67 11.08 -4.71
N ARG A 193 -13.05 11.02 -5.89
CA ARG A 193 -12.27 12.12 -6.45
C ARG A 193 -12.29 12.12 -7.98
N THR A 194 -12.08 13.27 -8.56
CA THR A 194 -11.81 13.44 -10.00
C THR A 194 -10.31 13.58 -10.22
N VAL A 195 -9.77 12.86 -11.20
CA VAL A 195 -8.34 12.84 -11.51
C VAL A 195 -8.13 13.37 -12.93
N PRO A 196 -7.47 14.54 -13.11
CA PRO A 196 -7.17 15.06 -14.44
C PRO A 196 -6.20 14.13 -15.19
N ILE A 197 -6.40 14.00 -16.49
CA ILE A 197 -5.58 13.18 -17.38
C ILE A 197 -4.79 14.14 -18.31
N PRO A 198 -3.46 14.19 -18.22
CA PRO A 198 -2.63 14.92 -19.15
C PRO A 198 -2.83 14.46 -20.59
N GLU A 199 -2.69 15.35 -21.57
CA GLU A 199 -2.92 15.04 -22.99
C GLU A 199 -2.08 13.87 -23.50
N TRP A 200 -0.80 13.80 -23.11
CA TRP A 200 0.07 12.69 -23.50
C TRP A 200 -0.39 11.34 -22.93
N VAL A 201 -0.99 11.34 -21.73
CA VAL A 201 -1.58 10.14 -21.13
C VAL A 201 -2.85 9.75 -21.86
N LYS A 202 -3.69 10.77 -22.21
CA LYS A 202 -4.91 10.53 -22.98
C LYS A 202 -4.60 9.96 -24.35
N ALA A 203 -3.60 10.48 -25.04
CA ALA A 203 -3.15 9.97 -26.33
C ALA A 203 -2.70 8.50 -26.25
N ALA A 204 -1.94 8.14 -25.21
CA ALA A 204 -1.54 6.74 -24.96
C ALA A 204 -2.74 5.84 -24.69
N LEU A 205 -3.71 6.33 -23.93
CA LEU A 205 -4.94 5.61 -23.62
C LEU A 205 -5.79 5.37 -24.85
N ASP A 206 -5.92 6.39 -25.71
CA ASP A 206 -6.68 6.30 -26.98
C ASP A 206 -6.03 5.35 -27.98
N GLN A 207 -4.71 5.33 -28.06
CA GLN A 207 -3.99 4.35 -28.88
C GLN A 207 -4.29 2.92 -28.44
N TRP A 208 -4.29 2.69 -27.12
CA TRP A 208 -4.62 1.37 -26.56
C TRP A 208 -6.07 1.01 -26.81
N THR A 209 -7.04 1.84 -26.41
CA THR A 209 -8.47 1.52 -26.50
C THR A 209 -8.91 1.30 -27.94
N ARG A 210 -8.40 2.13 -28.88
CA ARG A 210 -8.65 1.98 -30.31
C ARG A 210 -8.07 0.68 -30.86
N ALA A 211 -6.81 0.37 -30.55
CA ALA A 211 -6.17 -0.87 -31.01
C ALA A 211 -6.83 -2.13 -30.42
N ALA A 212 -7.30 -2.07 -29.18
CA ALA A 212 -7.93 -3.17 -28.49
C ALA A 212 -9.43 -3.33 -28.76
N GLY A 213 -10.05 -2.36 -29.49
CA GLY A 213 -11.48 -2.33 -29.76
C GLY A 213 -12.31 -2.18 -28.50
N VAL A 214 -11.82 -1.44 -27.50
CA VAL A 214 -12.56 -1.19 -26.24
C VAL A 214 -13.51 -0.03 -26.44
N THR A 215 -14.78 -0.30 -26.47
CA THR A 215 -15.87 0.69 -26.64
C THR A 215 -16.65 0.94 -25.36
N GLU A 216 -16.58 -0.01 -24.39
CA GLU A 216 -17.32 0.07 -23.12
C GLU A 216 -16.63 -0.75 -22.01
N GLY A 217 -17.06 -0.54 -20.79
CA GLY A 217 -16.62 -1.25 -19.59
C GLY A 217 -15.16 -0.97 -19.26
N ARG A 218 -14.48 -1.96 -18.65
CA ARG A 218 -13.10 -1.76 -18.15
C ARG A 218 -12.13 -1.50 -19.29
N ILE A 219 -11.29 -0.50 -19.11
CA ILE A 219 -10.33 -0.02 -20.11
C ILE A 219 -9.27 -1.07 -20.42
N PHE A 220 -8.63 -1.62 -19.38
CA PHE A 220 -7.52 -2.55 -19.57
C PHE A 220 -7.99 -4.00 -19.68
N ARG A 221 -7.66 -4.64 -20.78
CA ARG A 221 -8.01 -6.03 -21.11
C ARG A 221 -6.77 -6.91 -21.13
N ALA A 222 -6.96 -8.22 -20.97
CA ALA A 222 -5.90 -9.17 -21.19
C ALA A 222 -5.52 -9.23 -22.68
N VAL A 223 -4.27 -9.57 -23.00
CA VAL A 223 -3.78 -9.73 -24.35
C VAL A 223 -3.28 -11.18 -24.52
N ALA A 224 -3.88 -11.91 -25.44
CA ALA A 224 -3.50 -13.27 -25.78
C ALA A 224 -2.09 -13.33 -26.43
N ARG A 225 -1.53 -14.54 -26.59
CA ARG A 225 -0.24 -14.73 -27.29
C ARG A 225 -0.34 -14.34 -28.77
N THR A 226 -1.53 -14.47 -29.35
CA THR A 226 -1.84 -14.06 -30.72
C THR A 226 -1.93 -12.54 -30.93
N GLY A 227 -1.74 -11.73 -29.89
CA GLY A 227 -1.88 -10.30 -29.94
C GLY A 227 -3.31 -9.76 -29.81
N LYS A 228 -4.32 -10.62 -29.67
CA LYS A 228 -5.73 -10.18 -29.55
C LYS A 228 -6.06 -9.82 -28.11
N ALA A 229 -6.72 -8.67 -27.91
CA ALA A 229 -7.30 -8.29 -26.60
C ALA A 229 -8.52 -9.15 -26.30
N TRP A 230 -8.68 -9.60 -25.04
CA TRP A 230 -9.78 -10.47 -24.62
C TRP A 230 -10.14 -10.27 -23.15
N GLY A 231 -11.28 -10.81 -22.76
CA GLY A 231 -11.78 -10.79 -21.39
C GLY A 231 -12.36 -9.44 -20.97
N LYS A 232 -12.92 -9.39 -19.75
CA LYS A 232 -13.59 -8.20 -19.20
C LYS A 232 -12.67 -7.28 -18.39
N GLY A 233 -11.38 -7.62 -18.25
CA GLY A 233 -10.43 -6.83 -17.47
C GLY A 233 -9.12 -7.57 -17.21
N ILE A 234 -8.29 -6.99 -16.36
CA ILE A 234 -7.01 -7.59 -15.90
C ILE A 234 -6.95 -7.65 -14.38
N SER A 235 -6.07 -8.50 -13.85
CA SER A 235 -5.78 -8.54 -12.42
C SER A 235 -4.72 -7.52 -12.02
N GLN A 236 -4.70 -7.16 -10.74
CA GLN A 236 -3.67 -6.28 -10.19
C GLN A 236 -2.25 -6.85 -10.33
N ASN A 237 -2.10 -8.18 -10.45
CA ASN A 237 -0.80 -8.82 -10.65
C ASN A 237 -0.21 -8.51 -12.03
N VAL A 238 -1.07 -8.33 -13.05
CA VAL A 238 -0.60 -7.91 -14.39
C VAL A 238 0.07 -6.55 -14.31
N VAL A 239 -0.54 -5.59 -13.63
CA VAL A 239 0.03 -4.24 -13.43
C VAL A 239 1.36 -4.31 -12.69
N TRP A 240 1.44 -5.11 -11.63
CA TRP A 240 2.68 -5.31 -10.88
C TRP A 240 3.79 -5.90 -11.77
N TYR A 241 3.45 -6.91 -12.56
CA TYR A 241 4.40 -7.56 -13.46
C TYR A 241 4.90 -6.60 -14.54
N VAL A 242 4.02 -5.81 -15.15
CA VAL A 242 4.39 -4.81 -16.17
C VAL A 242 5.35 -3.79 -15.60
N VAL A 243 5.03 -3.19 -14.45
CA VAL A 243 5.91 -2.20 -13.81
C VAL A 243 7.27 -2.80 -13.50
N LYS A 244 7.28 -3.97 -12.86
CA LYS A 244 8.53 -4.66 -12.51
C LYS A 244 9.37 -4.92 -13.75
N THR A 245 8.79 -5.57 -14.77
CA THR A 245 9.54 -5.95 -15.98
C THR A 245 10.05 -4.74 -16.77
N CYS A 246 9.27 -3.65 -16.87
CA CYS A 246 9.70 -2.46 -17.59
C CYS A 246 10.81 -1.71 -16.83
N CYS A 247 10.74 -1.64 -15.52
CA CYS A 247 11.79 -1.02 -14.69
C CYS A 247 13.09 -1.87 -14.71
N GLU A 248 12.99 -3.18 -14.59
CA GLU A 248 14.16 -4.08 -14.65
C GLU A 248 14.89 -3.98 -15.98
N LYS A 249 14.19 -3.78 -17.11
CA LYS A 249 14.80 -3.59 -18.43
C LYS A 249 15.68 -2.34 -18.55
N VAL A 250 15.50 -1.37 -17.69
CA VAL A 250 16.31 -0.14 -17.61
C VAL A 250 17.20 -0.12 -16.37
N GLY A 251 17.46 -1.29 -15.77
CA GLY A 251 18.35 -1.42 -14.61
C GLY A 251 17.78 -0.92 -13.29
N LEU A 252 16.47 -0.65 -13.21
CA LEU A 252 15.80 -0.19 -11.99
C LEU A 252 15.18 -1.37 -11.24
N GLU A 253 15.90 -1.87 -10.26
CA GLU A 253 15.45 -2.96 -9.40
C GLU A 253 14.53 -2.46 -8.28
N HIS A 254 13.70 -3.37 -7.75
CA HIS A 254 12.84 -3.13 -6.58
C HIS A 254 11.78 -2.02 -6.72
N ILE A 255 11.42 -1.62 -7.94
CA ILE A 255 10.35 -0.65 -8.20
C ILE A 255 9.00 -1.38 -8.27
N ALA A 256 8.03 -0.84 -7.54
CA ALA A 256 6.66 -1.33 -7.47
C ALA A 256 5.65 -0.27 -7.98
N PRO A 257 4.42 -0.64 -8.33
CA PRO A 257 3.41 0.34 -8.78
C PRO A 257 3.15 1.49 -7.82
N HIS A 258 3.38 1.27 -6.52
CA HIS A 258 3.23 2.33 -5.52
C HIS A 258 4.36 3.38 -5.57
N ASP A 259 5.53 2.98 -6.05
CA ASP A 259 6.65 3.89 -6.24
C ASP A 259 6.43 4.79 -7.45
N LEU A 260 5.74 4.30 -8.52
CA LEU A 260 5.31 5.16 -9.65
C LEU A 260 4.32 6.23 -9.21
N ARG A 261 3.42 5.91 -8.29
CA ARG A 261 2.51 6.90 -7.71
C ARG A 261 3.27 7.95 -6.87
N ARG A 262 4.32 7.54 -6.14
CA ARG A 262 5.23 8.48 -5.46
C ARG A 262 5.99 9.33 -6.46
N THR A 263 6.46 8.73 -7.54
CA THR A 263 7.11 9.43 -8.65
C THR A 263 6.20 10.50 -9.23
N CYS A 264 4.93 10.18 -9.51
CA CYS A 264 3.94 11.15 -9.96
C CYS A 264 3.86 12.34 -9.00
N ALA A 265 3.69 12.07 -7.70
CA ALA A 265 3.64 13.13 -6.69
C ALA A 265 4.91 13.99 -6.69
N LYS A 266 6.08 13.35 -6.73
CA LYS A 266 7.37 14.03 -6.72
C LYS A 266 7.56 14.90 -7.95
N LEU A 267 7.27 14.38 -9.13
CA LEU A 267 7.35 15.13 -10.39
C LEU A 267 6.39 16.34 -10.41
N CYS A 268 5.15 16.17 -9.92
CA CYS A 268 4.22 17.30 -9.77
C CYS A 268 4.79 18.37 -8.83
N HIS A 269 5.33 17.98 -7.70
CA HIS A 269 5.93 18.91 -6.74
C HIS A 269 7.16 19.62 -7.31
N ASP A 270 8.06 18.87 -7.96
CA ASP A 270 9.30 19.42 -8.56
C ASP A 270 8.99 20.39 -9.72
N SER A 271 7.83 20.21 -10.35
CA SER A 271 7.30 21.14 -11.36
C SER A 271 6.56 22.35 -10.76
N GLY A 272 6.62 22.56 -9.45
CA GLY A 272 6.00 23.69 -8.76
C GLY A 272 4.53 23.49 -8.37
N GLY A 273 4.02 22.27 -8.43
CA GLY A 273 2.66 21.95 -8.01
C GLY A 273 2.48 22.12 -6.48
N GLU A 274 1.35 22.69 -6.09
CA GLU A 274 0.97 22.87 -4.70
C GLU A 274 0.67 21.53 -4.02
N ILE A 275 1.02 21.43 -2.74
CA ILE A 275 0.88 20.17 -1.96
C ILE A 275 -0.60 19.77 -1.85
N GLU A 276 -1.50 20.72 -1.70
CA GLU A 276 -2.95 20.50 -1.64
C GLU A 276 -3.48 19.93 -2.96
N GLN A 277 -3.03 20.46 -4.11
CA GLN A 277 -3.42 19.94 -5.42
C GLN A 277 -2.91 18.51 -5.62
N ILE A 278 -1.68 18.24 -5.17
CA ILE A 278 -1.11 16.88 -5.20
C ILE A 278 -1.89 15.96 -4.24
N GLN A 279 -2.33 16.46 -3.08
CA GLN A 279 -3.19 15.71 -2.16
C GLN A 279 -4.50 15.29 -2.83
N PHE A 280 -5.18 16.22 -3.50
CA PHE A 280 -6.43 15.96 -4.23
C PHE A 280 -6.20 14.96 -5.37
N LEU A 281 -5.18 15.16 -6.20
CA LEU A 281 -4.80 14.25 -7.27
C LEU A 281 -4.65 12.81 -6.75
N LEU A 282 -3.93 12.65 -5.66
CA LEU A 282 -3.67 11.35 -5.08
C LEU A 282 -4.83 10.81 -4.22
N GLY A 283 -5.74 11.65 -3.75
CA GLY A 283 -6.79 11.28 -2.80
C GLY A 283 -6.22 10.80 -1.47
N HIS A 284 -5.34 11.62 -0.89
CA HIS A 284 -4.87 11.43 0.48
C HIS A 284 -5.81 12.13 1.44
N ALA A 285 -6.20 11.45 2.50
CA ALA A 285 -7.10 12.02 3.52
C ALA A 285 -6.46 13.16 4.33
N SER A 286 -5.12 13.30 4.27
CA SER A 286 -4.35 14.29 5.04
C SER A 286 -3.17 14.80 4.24
N VAL A 287 -2.93 16.11 4.30
CA VAL A 287 -1.74 16.79 3.73
C VAL A 287 -0.46 16.16 4.27
N GLN A 288 -0.40 15.82 5.55
CA GLN A 288 0.74 15.15 6.19
C GLN A 288 1.13 13.83 5.48
N THR A 289 0.14 13.13 4.91
CA THR A 289 0.42 11.94 4.10
C THR A 289 1.12 12.31 2.81
N THR A 290 0.74 13.42 2.18
CA THR A 290 1.36 13.93 0.96
C THR A 290 2.78 14.45 1.24
N GLU A 291 2.97 15.23 2.28
CA GLU A 291 4.29 15.70 2.74
C GLU A 291 5.25 14.53 3.00
N ARG A 292 4.77 13.50 3.69
CA ARG A 292 5.54 12.28 3.94
C ARG A 292 5.89 11.53 2.65
N TYR A 293 5.01 11.56 1.66
CA TYR A 293 5.23 10.99 0.33
C TYR A 293 6.30 11.73 -0.44
N LEU A 294 6.28 13.05 -0.38
CA LEU A 294 7.21 13.93 -1.07
C LEU A 294 8.58 13.97 -0.38
N GLY A 295 8.65 13.56 0.90
CA GLY A 295 9.85 13.73 1.71
C GLY A 295 10.24 15.20 1.84
N CYS A 296 9.24 16.09 1.86
CA CYS A 296 9.44 17.54 1.90
C CYS A 296 10.28 17.92 3.10
N LYS A 297 11.50 18.38 2.81
CA LYS A 297 12.36 19.15 3.72
C LYS A 297 12.36 20.59 3.23
N GLN A 298 12.64 21.51 4.14
CA GLN A 298 12.83 22.91 3.79
C GLN A 298 13.84 23.04 2.65
N ASN A 299 13.43 23.67 1.55
CA ASN A 299 14.31 23.93 0.42
C ASN A 299 15.04 25.26 0.68
N LEU A 300 16.28 25.17 1.14
CA LEU A 300 17.12 26.34 1.42
C LEU A 300 17.69 26.98 0.14
N GLY A 301 17.73 26.25 -0.97
CA GLY A 301 18.20 26.76 -2.25
C GLY A 301 17.16 27.61 -2.99
N SER A 302 15.86 27.49 -2.66
CA SER A 302 14.75 28.31 -3.14
C SER A 302 13.69 28.41 -2.06
N PRO A 303 13.96 29.19 -1.00
CA PRO A 303 13.06 29.32 0.12
C PRO A 303 11.79 30.08 -0.29
N VAL A 304 10.65 29.67 0.30
CA VAL A 304 9.33 30.23 -0.04
C VAL A 304 9.20 31.71 0.29
N ASN A 305 9.97 32.20 1.27
CA ASN A 305 10.01 33.59 1.69
C ASN A 305 10.77 34.51 0.71
N ASP A 306 11.55 33.97 -0.22
CA ASP A 306 12.17 34.75 -1.30
C ASP A 306 11.16 35.12 -2.41
N ARG A 307 9.98 34.50 -2.42
CA ARG A 307 8.96 34.72 -3.43
C ARG A 307 8.17 36.03 -3.22
N PHE A 308 8.23 36.61 -2.04
CA PHE A 308 7.62 37.93 -1.77
C PHE A 308 8.69 38.94 -1.40
N LYS A 309 8.53 40.15 -1.95
CA LYS A 309 9.42 41.29 -1.67
C LYS A 309 8.61 42.32 -0.92
N LEU A 310 8.89 42.52 0.35
CA LEU A 310 8.41 43.70 1.08
C LEU A 310 9.34 44.85 0.73
N ARG A 311 8.85 45.81 -0.06
CA ARG A 311 9.54 47.09 -0.25
C ARG A 311 9.34 47.88 1.04
N MET A 312 10.34 47.86 1.90
CA MET A 312 10.49 48.90 2.89
C MET A 312 11.21 50.06 2.21
N ASP A 313 10.55 51.21 2.08
CA ASP A 313 11.23 52.46 1.74
C ASP A 313 12.08 52.89 2.94
N VAL A 314 13.09 52.09 3.23
CA VAL A 314 14.16 52.49 4.12
C VAL A 314 15.09 53.32 3.25
N GLN A 315 14.92 54.67 3.34
CA GLN A 315 16.00 55.53 2.88
C GLN A 315 17.29 55.07 3.57
N PRO A 316 18.37 54.83 2.83
CA PRO A 316 19.64 54.48 3.45
C PRO A 316 20.03 55.64 4.38
N ARG A 317 20.00 55.42 5.68
CA ARG A 317 20.69 56.31 6.60
C ARG A 317 22.12 56.20 6.22
N ASP A 318 22.68 57.31 5.73
CA ASP A 318 24.13 57.48 5.53
C ASP A 318 24.83 57.20 6.86
N VAL A 319 25.20 55.96 7.08
CA VAL A 319 26.17 55.61 8.10
C VAL A 319 27.51 56.04 7.49
N LYS A 320 27.91 57.27 7.80
CA LYS A 320 29.31 57.70 7.62
C LYS A 320 30.16 56.74 8.44
N VAL A 321 30.69 55.75 7.78
CA VAL A 321 31.81 54.97 8.30
C VAL A 321 32.98 55.91 8.17
N GLU A 322 33.36 56.57 9.27
CA GLU A 322 34.65 57.19 9.38
C GLU A 322 35.72 56.13 9.20
N SER A 323 36.30 56.11 8.00
CA SER A 323 37.47 55.31 7.69
C SER A 323 38.66 55.91 8.47
N ALA A 324 38.88 55.44 9.70
CA ALA A 324 40.13 55.61 10.39
C ALA A 324 41.22 54.93 9.55
N MET A 325 41.97 55.74 8.86
CA MET A 325 43.23 55.34 8.22
C MET A 325 44.13 54.73 9.28
N MET A 326 44.27 53.43 9.30
CA MET A 326 45.49 52.79 9.83
C MET A 326 46.42 52.53 8.65
N LYS A 327 47.39 53.38 8.57
CA LYS A 327 48.61 53.17 7.75
C LYS A 327 49.39 52.02 8.34
N GLY A 328 49.79 51.09 7.50
CA GLY A 328 50.99 50.32 7.55
C GLY A 328 51.04 49.12 8.46
N SER A 329 51.03 47.97 7.85
CA SER A 329 52.01 46.92 8.14
C SER A 329 51.84 45.75 7.10
N THR A 330 53.03 45.40 6.66
CA THR A 330 53.43 44.32 5.74
C THR A 330 52.73 42.97 5.90
N PRO A 331 52.74 42.15 4.86
CA PRO A 331 52.10 40.81 4.91
C PRO A 331 52.93 39.88 5.81
N VAL A 332 52.25 39.28 6.78
CA VAL A 332 52.80 38.23 7.62
C VAL A 332 52.46 36.88 6.99
N GLU A 333 53.53 36.15 6.68
CA GLU A 333 53.53 34.73 6.30
C GLU A 333 52.76 33.88 7.29
N THR A 334 51.99 32.98 6.76
CA THR A 334 51.30 31.92 7.50
C THR A 334 52.28 30.88 8.03
N ALA A 335 52.49 30.87 9.35
CA ALA A 335 53.15 29.77 10.06
C ALA A 335 52.10 28.90 10.77
N PRO A 336 52.35 27.59 10.90
CA PRO A 336 51.35 26.63 11.39
C PRO A 336 51.20 26.69 12.91
N CYS A 337 49.98 26.61 13.37
CA CYS A 337 49.62 26.54 14.79
C CYS A 337 50.20 25.30 15.44
N GLN A 338 51.18 25.48 16.30
CA GLN A 338 51.60 24.49 17.30
C GLN A 338 50.75 24.58 18.57
N GLY A 339 50.53 23.42 19.14
CA GLY A 339 49.69 23.01 20.25
C GLY A 339 49.67 23.89 21.50
N ILE A 340 48.50 23.85 22.12
CA ILE A 340 48.30 24.15 23.54
C ILE A 340 48.16 22.84 24.27
N GLU A 341 49.22 22.50 25.03
CA GLU A 341 49.22 21.43 26.03
C GLU A 341 48.31 21.78 27.19
N CYS A 342 47.31 20.92 27.45
CA CYS A 342 46.70 20.80 28.76
C CYS A 342 47.25 19.57 29.43
N ARG A 343 48.12 19.79 30.43
CA ARG A 343 48.58 18.75 31.35
C ARG A 343 47.42 18.32 32.28
N HIS A 344 47.12 17.03 32.32
CA HIS A 344 46.79 16.32 33.55
C HIS A 344 47.06 14.81 33.37
N GLY A 345 47.97 14.38 34.08
CA GLY A 345 48.22 13.23 34.95
C GLY A 345 47.82 11.83 34.51
N GLY A 346 48.78 11.02 34.07
CA GLY A 346 49.12 9.71 34.59
C GLY A 346 48.23 8.53 34.32
N ARG A 347 48.64 7.64 33.44
CA ARG A 347 49.03 6.25 33.63
C ARG A 347 49.03 5.48 32.32
N GLU A 348 50.19 5.08 31.98
CA GLU A 348 50.73 3.82 31.43
C GLU A 348 49.84 2.90 30.57
N ASP A 349 50.41 2.64 29.39
CA ASP A 349 50.43 1.39 28.63
C ASP A 349 49.10 0.80 28.11
N GLU A 350 48.89 1.00 26.79
CA GLU A 350 48.67 -0.15 25.91
C GLU A 350 48.66 0.31 24.43
N GLN A 351 49.47 -0.39 23.64
CA GLN A 351 49.71 -0.13 22.21
C GLN A 351 48.42 -0.34 21.36
N PRO A 352 48.24 0.37 20.24
CA PRO A 352 47.16 0.13 19.33
C PRO A 352 47.47 -1.10 18.44
N VAL A 353 46.74 -2.16 18.62
CA VAL A 353 46.70 -3.30 17.70
C VAL A 353 45.85 -2.93 16.51
N GLU A 354 46.46 -2.93 15.33
CA GLU A 354 45.82 -2.93 14.04
C GLU A 354 44.75 -4.02 13.95
N ALA A 355 43.48 -3.65 13.77
CA ALA A 355 42.44 -4.58 13.39
C ALA A 355 41.87 -4.23 11.99
N LYS A 356 42.71 -4.42 10.96
CA LYS A 356 42.21 -4.79 9.65
C LYS A 356 41.78 -6.27 9.71
N ARG A 357 40.53 -6.59 9.85
CA ARG A 357 39.94 -7.87 9.51
C ARG A 357 38.72 -7.65 8.63
N LEU A 358 38.94 -7.79 7.37
CA LEU A 358 38.14 -8.41 6.32
C LEU A 358 37.16 -9.43 6.94
N PHE A 359 35.86 -9.09 6.85
CA PHE A 359 34.81 -10.06 7.01
C PHE A 359 34.51 -10.62 5.63
N GLN A 360 35.09 -11.76 5.30
CA GLN A 360 34.58 -12.67 4.28
C GLN A 360 33.48 -13.50 4.92
N PRO A 361 32.29 -13.63 4.33
CA PRO A 361 31.35 -14.62 4.76
C PRO A 361 31.78 -15.98 4.23
N GLU A 362 32.03 -16.89 5.15
CA GLU A 362 32.19 -18.31 4.87
C GLU A 362 30.96 -18.83 4.11
N ARG A 363 31.26 -19.47 2.99
CA ARG A 363 30.32 -20.32 2.27
C ARG A 363 30.03 -21.53 3.16
N THR A 364 28.85 -21.57 3.75
CA THR A 364 28.26 -22.79 4.24
C THR A 364 27.49 -23.44 3.09
N ASP A 365 27.83 -24.68 2.87
CA ASP A 365 27.37 -25.59 1.84
C ASP A 365 25.86 -25.56 1.63
N LEU A 366 25.50 -25.35 0.36
CA LEU A 366 24.20 -25.63 -0.20
C LEU A 366 23.95 -27.14 -0.15
N VAL A 367 23.18 -27.58 0.84
CA VAL A 367 22.50 -28.87 0.75
C VAL A 367 21.43 -28.75 -0.34
N GLU A 368 21.72 -29.38 -1.47
CA GLU A 368 20.80 -29.66 -2.57
C GLU A 368 19.59 -30.42 -2.01
N VAL A 369 18.48 -29.73 -1.77
CA VAL A 369 17.20 -30.40 -1.59
C VAL A 369 16.66 -30.72 -2.99
N ARG A 370 16.86 -31.97 -3.37
CA ARG A 370 16.30 -32.61 -4.56
C ARG A 370 14.83 -32.29 -4.72
N LYS A 371 14.48 -31.83 -5.90
CA LYS A 371 13.12 -31.72 -6.41
C LYS A 371 12.37 -33.05 -6.24
N GLY A 372 11.51 -33.11 -5.25
CA GLY A 372 10.54 -34.18 -5.08
C GLY A 372 9.40 -34.05 -6.09
N HIS A 373 9.18 -35.14 -6.77
CA HIS A 373 8.18 -35.45 -7.77
C HIS A 373 6.78 -34.94 -7.44
N ARG A 374 6.11 -34.43 -8.46
CA ARG A 374 4.65 -34.30 -8.52
C ARG A 374 4.03 -35.70 -8.51
N PRO A 375 3.01 -35.99 -7.75
CA PRO A 375 2.23 -37.20 -7.95
C PRO A 375 1.34 -37.04 -9.19
N HIS A 376 1.48 -37.98 -10.08
CA HIS A 376 0.67 -38.23 -11.26
C HIS A 376 -0.80 -38.55 -10.88
N SER A 377 -1.67 -38.06 -11.69
CA SER A 377 -3.06 -38.46 -11.96
C SER A 377 -3.43 -39.87 -11.51
N LEU A 378 -4.44 -39.96 -10.62
CA LEU A 378 -5.20 -41.17 -10.44
C LEU A 378 -6.16 -41.37 -11.62
N ARG A 379 -5.84 -42.40 -12.43
CA ARG A 379 -6.69 -43.00 -13.45
C ARG A 379 -7.93 -43.59 -12.79
N ARG A 380 -9.07 -43.38 -13.43
CA ARG A 380 -10.28 -44.13 -13.26
C ARG A 380 -10.05 -45.61 -13.50
N CYS A 381 -10.43 -46.44 -12.57
CA CYS A 381 -10.73 -47.86 -12.81
C CYS A 381 -12.23 -48.01 -12.96
N SER A 382 -12.63 -48.40 -14.16
CA SER A 382 -13.94 -48.96 -14.50
C SER A 382 -14.00 -50.43 -14.11
N GLY A 383 -15.08 -50.86 -13.53
CA GLY A 383 -15.32 -52.30 -13.33
C GLY A 383 -16.66 -52.62 -12.68
N LEU A 384 -17.67 -52.89 -13.51
CA LEU A 384 -18.64 -53.98 -13.47
C LEU A 384 -19.60 -54.13 -12.26
N GLY A 385 -20.92 -54.15 -12.59
CA GLY A 385 -21.96 -54.90 -11.88
C GLY A 385 -23.32 -54.25 -11.91
N ALA A 386 -24.07 -54.48 -12.95
CA ALA A 386 -25.42 -54.97 -13.19
C ALA A 386 -26.45 -54.85 -12.03
N SER A 387 -27.61 -54.26 -12.27
CA SER A 387 -28.91 -54.81 -12.56
C SER A 387 -30.04 -53.81 -12.27
N GLN A 388 -30.83 -53.53 -13.32
CA GLN A 388 -32.29 -53.64 -13.45
C GLN A 388 -33.17 -53.09 -12.31
N SER A 389 -34.05 -52.12 -12.64
CA SER A 389 -35.46 -52.27 -12.98
C SER A 389 -36.16 -50.91 -13.11
N ASP A 390 -36.68 -50.64 -14.25
CA ASP A 390 -38.03 -50.31 -14.67
C ASP A 390 -38.92 -49.51 -13.70
N SER A 391 -39.38 -48.35 -14.17
CA SER A 391 -40.80 -48.17 -14.55
C SER A 391 -41.09 -46.71 -14.92
N GLU A 392 -41.61 -46.62 -16.10
CA GLU A 392 -42.43 -45.60 -16.70
C GLU A 392 -43.37 -44.82 -15.75
N ASN A 393 -43.57 -43.53 -16.02
CA ASN A 393 -44.90 -43.06 -16.38
C ASN A 393 -44.89 -41.66 -17.02
N LYS A 394 -45.39 -41.64 -18.23
CA LYS A 394 -45.96 -40.51 -18.97
C LYS A 394 -47.25 -40.07 -18.29
N VAL A 395 -47.61 -38.79 -18.46
CA VAL A 395 -48.94 -38.24 -18.87
C VAL A 395 -48.83 -36.71 -18.80
N ASN A 396 -48.78 -35.96 -19.88
CA ASN A 396 -49.85 -35.34 -20.69
C ASN A 396 -50.79 -34.39 -19.93
N GLY A 397 -50.97 -33.21 -20.54
CA GLY A 397 -52.16 -32.34 -20.42
C GLY A 397 -51.75 -30.86 -20.37
N GLN A 398 -51.61 -30.11 -21.41
CA GLN A 398 -52.58 -29.44 -22.34
C GLN A 398 -53.51 -28.42 -21.68
N ARG A 399 -53.34 -27.11 -22.17
CA ARG A 399 -54.34 -26.04 -22.43
C ARG A 399 -55.11 -25.48 -21.23
N ASP A 400 -55.31 -24.17 -21.14
CA ASP A 400 -56.01 -23.17 -21.97
C ASP A 400 -55.89 -21.78 -21.35
N SER A 401 -55.62 -20.78 -22.12
CA SER A 401 -56.43 -19.65 -22.61
C SER A 401 -57.24 -18.82 -21.57
N GLY A 402 -57.06 -17.50 -21.68
CA GLY A 402 -58.16 -16.58 -21.46
C GLY A 402 -57.76 -15.22 -20.84
N VAL A 403 -57.61 -14.18 -21.71
CA VAL A 403 -58.45 -12.98 -21.77
C VAL A 403 -58.47 -12.12 -20.51
N GLY A 404 -57.89 -10.88 -20.49
CA GLY A 404 -58.53 -9.67 -21.01
C GLY A 404 -58.69 -8.66 -19.90
N GLY A 405 -58.41 -7.40 -20.17
CA GLY A 405 -58.86 -6.33 -19.29
C GLY A 405 -57.92 -5.13 -19.21
N SER A 406 -58.07 -4.25 -20.19
CA SER A 406 -57.67 -2.87 -20.31
C SER A 406 -58.37 -1.92 -19.33
N VAL A 407 -57.96 -0.64 -19.40
CA VAL A 407 -58.52 0.63 -18.83
C VAL A 407 -57.74 1.10 -17.60
N GLY A 408 -57.16 2.31 -17.49
CA GLY A 408 -57.27 3.52 -18.28
C GLY A 408 -56.59 4.66 -17.53
N PHE A 409 -56.07 5.56 -18.28
CA PHE A 409 -55.92 7.02 -18.11
C PHE A 409 -56.04 7.65 -16.71
N GLY A 410 -55.10 8.56 -16.46
CA GLY A 410 -55.22 9.60 -15.44
C GLY A 410 -53.99 10.55 -15.42
N THR A 411 -53.96 11.49 -16.35
CA THR A 411 -53.16 12.74 -16.27
C THR A 411 -53.71 13.67 -15.20
N LEU A 412 -52.87 14.44 -14.49
CA LEU A 412 -53.01 15.91 -14.33
C LEU A 412 -52.07 16.52 -13.29
N HIS A 413 -51.31 17.51 -13.76
CA HIS A 413 -50.96 18.83 -13.17
C HIS A 413 -50.08 18.91 -11.89
N ASP A 414 -48.85 19.38 -12.04
CA ASP A 414 -48.44 20.80 -12.07
C ASP A 414 -48.63 21.56 -10.77
N ARG A 415 -47.52 21.94 -10.15
CA ARG A 415 -47.21 23.30 -9.59
C ARG A 415 -45.95 23.29 -8.73
N THR A 416 -44.96 23.98 -9.27
CA THR A 416 -43.97 24.75 -8.51
C THR A 416 -44.64 25.89 -7.69
N PRO A 417 -43.99 26.52 -6.70
CA PRO A 417 -42.74 27.25 -6.86
C PRO A 417 -41.54 26.66 -6.12
#